data_3329ba1ab927a5b0667a635414bf9472
#
_entry.id   3329ba1ab927a5b0667a635414bf9472
#
_cell.length_a   1.000
_cell.length_b   1.000
_cell.length_c   1.000
_cell.angle_alpha   90.00
_cell.angle_beta   90.00
_cell.angle_gamma   90.00
#
_symmetry.space_group_name_H-M   'P 1'
#
loop_
_entity.id
_entity.type
_entity.pdbx_description
1 polymer ?
#
loop_
_entity_poly.entity_id
_entity_poly.type
_entity_poly.pdbx_seq_one_letter_code
_entity_poly.pdbx_strand_id
1 'polypeptide(L)'
;MYYKIHQWFGLKWAFRAARAIPIAGRKEDEAMMERAFAEVDRELAAGELVMIFPEGGITRDGAVQRFRPGVERILAARPVPVIPMALRGMWGSLFSRRDRLRLPRRIWSRIALVIGDPIPPEQATIELLEERVKALRGDWA
;
A
#
# COMPACT_ATOMS: atom_id res chain seq x y z
N MET A 1 7.09 3.01 0.33
CA MET A 1 6.79 3.34 1.76
C MET A 1 7.26 4.75 2.07
N TYR A 2 6.51 5.52 2.88
CA TYR A 2 6.85 6.93 3.16
C TYR A 2 8.20 7.05 3.89
N TYR A 3 9.14 7.80 3.34
CA TYR A 3 10.56 7.84 3.76
C TYR A 3 10.79 8.22 5.23
N LYS A 4 9.94 9.06 5.84
CA LYS A 4 10.06 9.43 7.27
C LYS A 4 9.89 8.26 8.23
N ILE A 5 9.10 7.24 7.85
CA ILE A 5 8.92 6.03 8.66
C ILE A 5 10.16 5.12 8.51
N HIS A 6 10.79 5.14 7.32
CA HIS A 6 12.01 4.38 7.06
C HIS A 6 13.20 4.82 7.93
N GLN A 7 13.20 6.06 8.41
CA GLN A 7 14.26 6.61 9.26
C GLN A 7 14.12 6.26 10.74
N TRP A 8 13.05 5.61 11.16
CA TRP A 8 12.84 5.23 12.55
C TRP A 8 13.82 4.14 12.97
N PHE A 9 14.71 4.48 13.91
CA PHE A 9 15.94 3.73 14.24
C PHE A 9 15.72 2.25 14.60
N GLY A 10 14.57 1.88 15.18
CA GLY A 10 14.25 0.51 15.58
C GLY A 10 13.68 -0.40 14.48
N LEU A 11 13.27 0.17 13.31
CA LEU A 11 12.59 -0.58 12.26
C LEU A 11 13.39 -0.68 10.96
N LYS A 12 14.58 -0.08 10.90
CA LYS A 12 15.44 -0.08 9.69
C LYS A 12 15.76 -1.50 9.20
N TRP A 13 16.05 -2.43 10.11
CA TRP A 13 16.37 -3.80 9.75
C TRP A 13 15.15 -4.52 9.14
N ALA A 14 13.95 -4.32 9.70
CA ALA A 14 12.73 -4.92 9.18
C ALA A 14 12.37 -4.39 7.78
N PHE A 15 12.54 -3.08 7.56
CA PHE A 15 12.33 -2.47 6.24
C PHE A 15 13.37 -2.92 5.21
N ARG A 16 14.62 -3.12 5.63
CA ARG A 16 15.65 -3.71 4.76
C ARG A 16 15.34 -5.16 4.42
N ALA A 17 14.94 -5.96 5.41
CA ALA A 17 14.55 -7.36 5.19
C ALA A 17 13.32 -7.48 4.27
N ALA A 18 12.36 -6.54 4.39
CA ALA A 18 11.20 -6.45 3.51
C ALA A 18 11.51 -5.78 2.15
N ARG A 19 12.76 -5.43 1.84
CA ARG A 19 13.16 -4.71 0.60
C ARG A 19 12.26 -3.49 0.32
N ALA A 20 11.89 -2.76 1.38
CA ALA A 20 10.93 -1.66 1.29
C ALA A 20 11.53 -0.47 0.53
N ILE A 21 10.93 -0.10 -0.59
CA ILE A 21 11.32 1.04 -1.42
C ILE A 21 10.86 2.33 -0.73
N PRO A 22 11.76 3.24 -0.34
CA PRO A 22 11.39 4.53 0.22
C PRO A 22 10.78 5.43 -0.84
N ILE A 23 9.66 6.10 -0.53
CA ILE A 23 9.00 7.03 -1.43
C ILE A 23 8.61 8.31 -0.69
N ALA A 24 8.78 9.45 -1.33
CA ALA A 24 8.27 10.74 -0.90
C ALA A 24 7.14 11.22 -1.81
N GLY A 25 6.33 12.15 -1.32
CA GLY A 25 5.37 12.84 -2.18
C GLY A 25 6.10 13.76 -3.17
N ARG A 26 5.55 13.93 -4.39
CA ARG A 26 6.15 14.77 -5.45
C ARG A 26 6.51 16.19 -4.98
N LYS A 27 5.67 16.79 -4.12
CA LYS A 27 5.89 18.13 -3.55
C LYS A 27 6.98 18.18 -2.48
N GLU A 28 7.38 17.02 -1.94
CA GLU A 28 8.38 16.95 -0.86
C GLU A 28 9.77 16.60 -1.40
N ASP A 29 9.86 15.62 -2.30
CA ASP A 29 11.10 15.17 -2.93
C ASP A 29 10.77 14.44 -4.23
N GLU A 30 10.81 15.16 -5.34
CA GLU A 30 10.55 14.62 -6.68
C GLU A 30 11.63 13.63 -7.11
N ALA A 31 12.88 13.88 -6.77
CA ALA A 31 13.99 12.99 -7.13
C ALA A 31 13.86 11.64 -6.41
N MET A 32 13.45 11.63 -5.15
CA MET A 32 13.18 10.39 -4.41
C MET A 32 11.99 9.64 -5.00
N MET A 33 10.96 10.34 -5.44
CA MET A 33 9.81 9.71 -6.11
C MET A 33 10.22 9.05 -7.42
N GLU A 34 10.99 9.74 -8.27
CA GLU A 34 11.49 9.18 -9.54
C GLU A 34 12.37 7.95 -9.31
N ARG A 35 13.27 8.00 -8.33
CA ARG A 35 14.09 6.83 -7.94
C ARG A 35 13.23 5.65 -7.49
N ALA A 36 12.16 5.90 -6.74
CA ALA A 36 11.25 4.85 -6.31
C ALA A 36 10.54 4.18 -7.50
N PHE A 37 10.09 4.94 -8.50
CA PHE A 37 9.48 4.37 -9.71
C PHE A 37 10.49 3.59 -10.56
N ALA A 38 11.71 4.09 -10.70
CA ALA A 38 12.79 3.38 -11.39
C ALA A 38 13.14 2.06 -10.70
N GLU A 39 13.14 2.05 -9.37
CA GLU A 39 13.37 0.84 -8.58
C GLU A 39 12.24 -0.18 -8.78
N VAL A 40 10.97 0.26 -8.73
CA VAL A 40 9.81 -0.58 -9.01
C VAL A 40 9.90 -1.21 -10.40
N ASP A 41 10.23 -0.42 -11.43
CA ASP A 41 10.39 -0.93 -12.79
C ASP A 41 11.50 -1.98 -12.89
N ARG A 42 12.63 -1.74 -12.22
CA ARG A 42 13.73 -2.70 -12.18
C ARG A 42 13.36 -4.02 -11.52
N GLU A 43 12.66 -3.98 -10.39
CA GLU A 43 12.23 -5.18 -9.68
C GLU A 43 11.22 -5.98 -10.51
N LEU A 44 10.24 -5.30 -11.12
CA LEU A 44 9.27 -5.95 -12.01
C LEU A 44 9.94 -6.52 -13.27
N ALA A 45 10.97 -5.85 -13.83
CA ALA A 45 11.75 -6.38 -14.94
C ALA A 45 12.53 -7.64 -14.59
N ALA A 46 12.93 -7.78 -13.34
CA ALA A 46 13.59 -8.98 -12.80
C ALA A 46 12.62 -10.12 -12.49
N GLY A 47 11.30 -9.94 -12.69
CA GLY A 47 10.27 -10.93 -12.37
C GLY A 47 9.88 -10.97 -10.89
N GLU A 48 10.28 -9.97 -10.11
CA GLU A 48 9.96 -9.88 -8.69
C GLU A 48 8.56 -9.31 -8.46
N LEU A 49 7.94 -9.69 -7.34
CA LEU A 49 6.66 -9.13 -6.91
C LEU A 49 6.86 -7.81 -6.19
N VAL A 50 6.11 -6.78 -6.59
CA VAL A 50 6.12 -5.48 -5.92
C VAL A 50 4.76 -5.21 -5.29
N MET A 51 4.74 -5.08 -3.96
CA MET A 51 3.54 -4.69 -3.22
C MET A 51 3.48 -3.17 -3.06
N ILE A 52 2.35 -2.57 -3.41
CA ILE A 52 2.10 -1.14 -3.24
C ILE A 52 0.82 -0.88 -2.44
N PHE A 53 0.79 0.25 -1.74
CA PHE A 53 -0.41 0.79 -1.09
C PHE A 53 -0.86 2.04 -1.88
N PRO A 54 -1.80 1.89 -2.82
CA PRO A 54 -2.13 2.97 -3.76
C PRO A 54 -2.84 4.15 -3.09
N GLU A 55 -3.38 3.97 -1.89
CA GLU A 55 -3.94 5.05 -1.06
C GLU A 55 -2.89 6.11 -0.68
N GLY A 56 -1.63 5.72 -0.60
CA GLY A 56 -0.51 6.61 -0.27
C GLY A 56 -0.55 7.21 1.12
N GLY A 57 -1.33 6.64 2.03
CA GLY A 57 -1.45 7.09 3.42
C GLY A 57 -2.21 6.11 4.31
N ILE A 58 -2.20 6.37 5.60
CA ILE A 58 -2.99 5.62 6.58
C ILE A 58 -4.36 6.27 6.68
N THR A 59 -5.43 5.48 6.55
CA THR A 59 -6.80 5.96 6.70
C THR A 59 -7.05 6.59 8.08
N ARG A 60 -7.94 7.61 8.11
CA ARG A 60 -8.33 8.30 9.36
C ARG A 60 -9.68 7.81 9.91
N ASP A 61 -10.52 7.30 9.06
CA ASP A 61 -11.90 6.86 9.32
C ASP A 61 -12.10 5.36 9.15
N GLY A 62 -11.05 4.65 8.71
CA GLY A 62 -11.10 3.24 8.42
C GLY A 62 -11.62 2.91 7.02
N ALA A 63 -12.06 3.88 6.22
CA ALA A 63 -12.46 3.66 4.84
C ALA A 63 -11.26 3.49 3.90
N VAL A 64 -11.45 2.78 2.79
CA VAL A 64 -10.47 2.74 1.70
C VAL A 64 -10.39 4.14 1.10
N GLN A 65 -9.19 4.72 1.09
CA GLN A 65 -8.96 6.04 0.52
C GLN A 65 -8.90 5.95 -1.01
N ARG A 66 -9.15 7.07 -1.67
CA ARG A 66 -9.02 7.16 -3.12
C ARG A 66 -7.60 6.78 -3.55
N PHE A 67 -7.49 5.95 -4.58
CA PHE A 67 -6.21 5.52 -5.13
C PHE A 67 -5.51 6.66 -5.87
N ARG A 68 -4.20 6.71 -5.74
CA ARG A 68 -3.36 7.69 -6.42
C ARG A 68 -2.88 7.14 -7.77
N PRO A 69 -2.58 8.02 -8.74
CA PRO A 69 -2.23 7.61 -10.11
C PRO A 69 -0.86 6.90 -10.23
N GLY A 70 -0.20 6.60 -9.11
CA GLY A 70 1.09 5.90 -9.13
C GLY A 70 1.03 4.52 -9.74
N VAL A 71 -0.08 3.81 -9.58
CA VAL A 71 -0.26 2.47 -10.16
C VAL A 71 -0.36 2.52 -11.67
N GLU A 72 -1.10 3.48 -12.23
CA GLU A 72 -1.20 3.66 -13.68
C GLU A 72 0.15 4.00 -14.29
N ARG A 73 0.92 4.85 -13.62
CA ARG A 73 2.28 5.19 -14.06
C ARG A 73 3.18 3.94 -14.11
N ILE A 74 3.09 3.04 -13.12
CA ILE A 74 3.85 1.78 -13.11
C ILE A 74 3.41 0.91 -14.28
N LEU A 75 2.10 0.74 -14.50
CA LEU A 75 1.57 -0.11 -15.57
C LEU A 75 1.83 0.45 -16.97
N ALA A 76 1.88 1.78 -17.11
CA ALA A 76 2.26 2.42 -18.37
C ALA A 76 3.74 2.16 -18.72
N ALA A 77 4.62 2.12 -17.70
CA ALA A 77 6.04 1.81 -17.91
C ALA A 77 6.26 0.30 -18.10
N ARG A 78 5.54 -0.52 -17.36
CA ARG A 78 5.67 -1.99 -17.38
C ARG A 78 4.32 -2.65 -17.19
N PRO A 79 3.67 -3.10 -18.29
CA PRO A 79 2.40 -3.81 -18.23
C PRO A 79 2.58 -5.20 -17.58
N VAL A 80 2.09 -5.34 -16.36
CA VAL A 80 2.10 -6.61 -15.59
C VAL A 80 0.73 -6.84 -14.95
N PRO A 81 0.30 -8.09 -14.70
CA PRO A 81 -0.94 -8.36 -14.00
C PRO A 81 -0.94 -7.76 -12.59
N VAL A 82 -2.08 -7.26 -12.14
CA VAL A 82 -2.26 -6.68 -10.81
C VAL A 82 -3.14 -7.61 -9.97
N ILE A 83 -2.67 -7.98 -8.78
CA ILE A 83 -3.43 -8.77 -7.83
C ILE A 83 -3.97 -7.84 -6.74
N PRO A 84 -5.29 -7.55 -6.72
CA PRO A 84 -5.89 -6.73 -5.68
C PRO A 84 -5.88 -7.47 -4.35
N MET A 85 -5.52 -6.77 -3.27
CA MET A 85 -5.48 -7.33 -1.92
C MET A 85 -6.09 -6.35 -0.92
N ALA A 86 -6.75 -6.88 0.12
CA ALA A 86 -7.29 -6.08 1.21
C ALA A 86 -6.88 -6.64 2.57
N LEU A 87 -6.47 -5.75 3.48
CA LEU A 87 -6.25 -6.06 4.88
C LEU A 87 -7.55 -5.82 5.67
N ARG A 88 -8.03 -6.84 6.38
CA ARG A 88 -9.20 -6.79 7.25
C ARG A 88 -8.77 -6.82 8.72
N GLY A 89 -9.56 -6.21 9.61
CA GLY A 89 -9.34 -6.26 11.06
C GLY A 89 -8.24 -5.34 11.60
N MET A 90 -7.61 -4.50 10.77
CA MET A 90 -6.62 -3.53 11.24
C MET A 90 -7.23 -2.28 11.88
N TRP A 91 -8.47 -1.92 11.50
CA TRP A 91 -9.14 -0.73 12.05
C TRP A 91 -9.56 -0.96 13.50
N GLY A 92 -9.22 -0.03 14.38
CA GLY A 92 -9.42 -0.19 15.84
C GLY A 92 -8.33 -0.98 16.57
N SER A 93 -7.31 -1.48 15.85
CA SER A 93 -6.11 -2.07 16.45
C SER A 93 -5.16 -1.01 17.00
N LEU A 94 -4.11 -1.43 17.70
CA LEU A 94 -3.02 -0.54 18.18
C LEU A 94 -2.33 0.25 17.05
N PHE A 95 -2.44 -0.20 15.82
CA PHE A 95 -1.85 0.44 14.63
C PHE A 95 -2.78 1.44 13.95
N SER A 96 -4.06 1.54 14.37
CA SER A 96 -4.99 2.51 13.81
C SER A 96 -4.77 3.91 14.42
N ARG A 97 -4.96 4.96 13.62
CA ARG A 97 -4.87 6.36 14.10
C ARG A 97 -6.11 6.82 14.90
N ARG A 98 -7.00 5.92 15.27
CA ARG A 98 -8.17 6.26 16.06
C ARG A 98 -7.75 6.66 17.48
N ASP A 99 -8.15 7.84 17.92
CA ASP A 99 -7.94 8.49 19.21
C ASP A 99 -6.98 7.82 20.23
N ARG A 100 -5.87 8.47 20.49
CA ARG A 100 -4.82 8.07 21.45
C ARG A 100 -5.28 7.94 22.90
N LEU A 101 -6.54 8.23 23.22
CA LEU A 101 -7.06 8.36 24.60
C LEU A 101 -8.00 7.22 25.05
N ARG A 102 -8.32 6.25 24.20
CA ARG A 102 -9.09 5.07 24.64
C ARG A 102 -8.16 3.88 24.75
N LEU A 103 -8.05 3.34 25.97
CA LEU A 103 -7.39 2.08 26.31
C LEU A 103 -7.57 1.04 25.18
N PRO A 104 -6.53 0.29 24.82
CA PRO A 104 -6.57 -0.66 23.71
C PRO A 104 -7.59 -1.74 24.01
N ARG A 105 -8.79 -1.60 23.46
CA ARG A 105 -9.87 -2.60 23.59
C ARG A 105 -9.58 -3.90 22.85
N ARG A 106 -8.56 -3.92 21.98
CA ARG A 106 -8.18 -5.10 21.20
C ARG A 106 -6.66 -5.22 21.08
N ILE A 107 -6.06 -5.81 22.11
CA ILE A 107 -4.67 -6.29 22.02
C ILE A 107 -4.58 -7.46 21.01
N TRP A 108 -5.67 -8.18 20.81
CA TRP A 108 -5.80 -9.32 19.89
C TRP A 108 -6.78 -8.99 18.75
N SER A 109 -6.29 -8.31 17.72
CA SER A 109 -7.05 -8.15 16.47
C SER A 109 -6.73 -9.31 15.53
N ARG A 110 -7.75 -10.01 15.07
CA ARG A 110 -7.57 -10.95 13.95
C ARG A 110 -7.37 -10.13 12.67
N ILE A 111 -6.16 -10.15 12.14
CA ILE A 111 -5.83 -9.52 10.86
C ILE A 111 -5.92 -10.60 9.79
N ALA A 112 -6.66 -10.34 8.73
CA ALA A 112 -6.75 -11.20 7.57
C ALA A 112 -6.29 -10.45 6.32
N LEU A 113 -5.49 -11.12 5.49
CA LEU A 113 -5.19 -10.66 4.13
C LEU A 113 -6.13 -11.42 3.18
N VAL A 114 -6.95 -10.68 2.45
CA VAL A 114 -7.83 -11.21 1.41
C VAL A 114 -7.24 -10.87 0.06
N ILE A 115 -7.08 -11.88 -0.79
CA ILE A 115 -6.45 -11.77 -2.10
C ILE A 115 -7.53 -12.05 -3.15
N GLY A 116 -7.62 -11.20 -4.16
CA GLY A 116 -8.51 -11.36 -5.31
C GLY A 116 -7.82 -11.99 -6.52
N ASP A 117 -8.59 -12.17 -7.58
CA ASP A 117 -8.08 -12.70 -8.83
C ASP A 117 -7.17 -11.68 -9.54
N PRO A 118 -6.14 -12.16 -10.26
CA PRO A 118 -5.29 -11.30 -11.08
C PRO A 118 -6.09 -10.53 -12.13
N ILE A 119 -5.83 -9.23 -12.26
CA ILE A 119 -6.41 -8.34 -13.25
C ILE A 119 -5.35 -8.10 -14.33
N PRO A 120 -5.64 -8.38 -15.62
CA PRO A 120 -4.73 -8.09 -16.71
C PRO A 120 -4.38 -6.59 -16.78
N PRO A 121 -3.15 -6.22 -17.18
CA PRO A 121 -2.69 -4.83 -17.16
C PRO A 121 -3.57 -3.87 -17.99
N GLU A 122 -4.14 -4.33 -19.10
CA GLU A 122 -5.03 -3.55 -19.97
C GLU A 122 -6.39 -3.23 -19.32
N GLN A 123 -6.78 -3.95 -18.27
CA GLN A 123 -8.01 -3.74 -17.54
C GLN A 123 -7.78 -3.04 -16.18
N ALA A 124 -6.54 -2.93 -15.74
CA ALA A 124 -6.16 -2.47 -14.41
C ALA A 124 -6.22 -0.94 -14.28
N THR A 125 -7.42 -0.36 -14.41
CA THR A 125 -7.66 1.07 -14.14
C THR A 125 -7.74 1.35 -12.65
N ILE A 126 -7.50 2.61 -12.24
CA ILE A 126 -7.62 3.03 -10.83
C ILE A 126 -9.00 2.71 -10.27
N GLU A 127 -10.04 3.00 -11.03
CA GLU A 127 -11.44 2.81 -10.62
C GLU A 127 -11.74 1.33 -10.37
N LEU A 128 -11.34 0.45 -11.30
CA LEU A 128 -11.53 -0.99 -11.16
C LEU A 128 -10.76 -1.55 -9.96
N LEU A 129 -9.50 -1.15 -9.80
CA LEU A 129 -8.66 -1.60 -8.69
C LEU A 129 -9.22 -1.14 -7.34
N GLU A 130 -9.68 0.10 -7.25
CA GLU A 130 -10.32 0.65 -6.05
C GLU A 130 -11.62 -0.09 -5.71
N GLU A 131 -12.47 -0.35 -6.72
CA GLU A 131 -13.70 -1.14 -6.57
C GLU A 131 -13.40 -2.56 -6.06
N ARG A 132 -12.43 -3.24 -6.67
CA ARG A 132 -12.05 -4.60 -6.28
C ARG A 132 -11.50 -4.66 -4.85
N VAL A 133 -10.65 -3.72 -4.47
CA VAL A 133 -10.12 -3.67 -3.10
C VAL A 133 -11.21 -3.35 -2.09
N LYS A 134 -12.17 -2.46 -2.41
CA LYS A 134 -13.35 -2.20 -1.57
C LYS A 134 -14.21 -3.45 -1.40
N ALA A 135 -14.47 -4.17 -2.49
CA ALA A 135 -15.23 -5.43 -2.44
C ALA A 135 -14.54 -6.50 -1.61
N LEU A 136 -13.22 -6.68 -1.79
CA LEU A 136 -12.42 -7.61 -0.99
C LEU A 136 -12.38 -7.22 0.49
N ARG A 137 -12.39 -5.94 0.80
CA ARG A 137 -12.41 -5.48 2.19
C ARG A 137 -13.74 -5.78 2.86
N GLY A 138 -14.85 -5.61 2.13
CA GLY A 138 -16.21 -5.73 2.68
C GLY A 138 -16.45 -4.73 3.81
N ASP A 139 -17.48 -4.98 4.63
CA ASP A 139 -17.89 -4.13 5.76
C ASP A 139 -17.05 -4.36 7.03
N TRP A 140 -15.85 -4.82 6.90
CA TRP A 140 -14.92 -5.04 8.01
C TRP A 140 -14.31 -3.72 8.49
N ALA A 141 -15.00 -3.06 9.41
CA ALA A 141 -14.47 -1.97 10.21
C ALA A 141 -13.76 -2.51 11.47
#